data_0399021a3b67f8c842c016a0df7ff71e
#
_entry.id   0399021a3b67f8c842c016a0df7ff71e
#
_cell.length_a   1.000
_cell.length_b   1.000
_cell.length_c   1.000
_cell.angle_alpha   90.00
_cell.angle_beta   90.00
_cell.angle_gamma   90.00
#
_symmetry.space_group_name_H-M   'P 1'
#
loop_
_entity.id
_entity.type
_entity.pdbx_description
1 polymer ?
#
loop_
_entity_poly.entity_id
_entity_poly.type
_entity_poly.pdbx_seq_one_letter_code
_entity_poly.pdbx_strand_id
1 'polypeptide(L)'
;MTTLRAVTAWLCGTLLLTSPLLAQDWSPDPWLADLAQMRAAVETKYANRDWLEHEHGVSLDALFDRAAGQLRGAGSDADARSVLDRLTRRFADGHVELGWPAEIGPALLGAISLSPCKAMGFDARKGSPGIASHLAGYVALPDGEGLFGAGIVRVGHTRVGVVRIGAFQPQAMPALCTAALAALTIPPDAPCDDTCQDRILTWANDRMTRALAERLDALRHAGARVLIVDISDNGGGTEWAEAAARMVSPVLIRSEALGFVRGAHWETRWRNHAEGLREAAAHAAPEDRARLLDWAAEAEAARSLAATPCAARTVCIGRVGFATGLVGEAPAASFAGKPWADLVFSPAQYPYRDSVWRGPLIVLVDDYTGSAAEQFAAVLQDNHAAIILGQRTGGAGCGHTDGGTPTALANSGAVLELPDCIRFRADGSNEVDGVIPDLPVAMRATDGPAREAHLIEPWLPQAVSRARRLRSVPR
;
A
#
# COMPACT_ATOMS: atom_id res chain seq x y z
N MET A 1 -16.49 -85.48 52.34
CA MET A 1 -17.29 -85.54 51.11
C MET A 1 -17.59 -84.14 50.68
N THR A 2 -16.80 -83.61 49.79
CA THR A 2 -17.03 -82.30 49.24
C THR A 2 -16.44 -82.22 47.80
N THR A 3 -17.28 -82.10 46.85
CA THR A 3 -17.02 -82.14 45.39
C THR A 3 -16.47 -80.81 44.90
N LEU A 4 -15.29 -80.85 44.27
CA LEU A 4 -14.74 -79.71 43.47
C LEU A 4 -15.48 -79.62 42.13
N ARG A 5 -15.99 -78.42 41.80
CA ARG A 5 -16.45 -78.08 40.45
C ARG A 5 -15.40 -77.23 39.78
N ALA A 6 -14.88 -77.70 38.64
CA ALA A 6 -14.01 -76.94 37.77
C ALA A 6 -14.82 -75.96 36.93
N VAL A 7 -14.41 -74.70 36.89
CA VAL A 7 -14.94 -73.69 36.02
C VAL A 7 -13.95 -73.49 34.86
N THR A 8 -14.38 -73.82 33.63
CA THR A 8 -13.62 -73.64 32.41
C THR A 8 -13.90 -72.21 31.90
N ALA A 9 -12.89 -71.36 31.95
CA ALA A 9 -12.99 -70.01 31.36
C ALA A 9 -12.66 -70.09 29.86
N TRP A 10 -13.59 -69.67 29.01
CA TRP A 10 -13.39 -69.39 27.57
C TRP A 10 -12.82 -68.01 27.42
N LEU A 11 -11.55 -67.90 26.92
CA LEU A 11 -10.94 -66.65 26.43
C LEU A 11 -11.40 -66.44 25.00
N CYS A 12 -12.30 -65.48 24.81
CA CYS A 12 -12.69 -64.98 23.49
C CYS A 12 -11.64 -63.90 23.05
N GLY A 13 -10.70 -64.36 22.27
CA GLY A 13 -9.71 -63.45 21.68
C GLY A 13 -10.34 -62.58 20.56
N THR A 14 -10.65 -61.33 20.86
CA THR A 14 -10.99 -60.36 19.84
C THR A 14 -9.73 -59.95 19.04
N LEU A 15 -9.59 -60.48 17.82
CA LEU A 15 -8.64 -59.96 16.84
C LEU A 15 -9.10 -58.54 16.40
N LEU A 16 -8.46 -57.53 16.93
CA LEU A 16 -8.53 -56.17 16.37
C LEU A 16 -7.79 -56.16 15.04
N LEU A 17 -8.54 -56.28 13.94
CA LEU A 17 -8.05 -55.98 12.61
C LEU A 17 -7.80 -54.45 12.52
N THR A 18 -6.58 -54.03 12.82
CA THR A 18 -6.10 -52.68 12.47
C THR A 18 -5.95 -52.67 10.95
N SER A 19 -6.97 -52.15 10.25
CA SER A 19 -6.81 -51.77 8.86
C SER A 19 -5.66 -50.75 8.79
N PRO A 20 -4.62 -50.98 7.97
CA PRO A 20 -3.66 -49.93 7.73
C PRO A 20 -4.42 -48.77 7.10
N LEU A 21 -4.43 -47.58 7.73
CA LEU A 21 -4.69 -46.33 7.00
C LEU A 21 -3.66 -46.34 5.88
N LEU A 22 -4.13 -46.59 4.64
CA LEU A 22 -3.34 -46.35 3.47
C LEU A 22 -2.99 -44.86 3.51
N ALA A 23 -1.75 -44.52 3.78
CA ALA A 23 -1.23 -43.18 3.56
C ALA A 23 -1.59 -42.87 2.11
N GLN A 24 -2.46 -41.93 1.90
CA GLN A 24 -2.83 -41.47 0.57
C GLN A 24 -1.53 -40.96 -0.06
N ASP A 25 -1.04 -41.63 -1.11
CA ASP A 25 0.14 -41.20 -1.83
C ASP A 25 -0.05 -39.76 -2.24
N TRP A 26 0.92 -38.89 -1.94
CA TRP A 26 0.88 -37.50 -2.31
C TRP A 26 0.73 -37.36 -3.84
N SER A 27 -0.20 -36.51 -4.30
CA SER A 27 -0.44 -36.24 -5.74
C SER A 27 -0.21 -34.76 -6.06
N PRO A 28 0.47 -34.45 -7.17
CA PRO A 28 0.61 -33.08 -7.67
C PRO A 28 -0.68 -32.55 -8.31
N ASP A 29 -1.68 -33.36 -8.63
CA ASP A 29 -2.84 -33.00 -9.43
C ASP A 29 -3.68 -31.84 -8.84
N PRO A 30 -3.98 -31.82 -7.52
CA PRO A 30 -4.67 -30.67 -6.91
C PRO A 30 -3.88 -29.38 -7.06
N TRP A 31 -2.56 -29.42 -6.92
CA TRP A 31 -1.68 -28.27 -7.06
C TRP A 31 -1.54 -27.79 -8.50
N LEU A 32 -1.57 -28.68 -9.47
CA LEU A 32 -1.62 -28.33 -10.90
C LEU A 32 -2.95 -27.69 -11.28
N ALA A 33 -4.07 -28.10 -10.66
CA ALA A 33 -5.36 -27.47 -10.85
C ALA A 33 -5.37 -26.04 -10.26
N ASP A 34 -4.80 -25.84 -9.06
CA ASP A 34 -4.65 -24.51 -8.46
C ASP A 34 -3.74 -23.61 -9.32
N LEU A 35 -2.62 -24.15 -9.85
CA LEU A 35 -1.76 -23.42 -10.77
C LEU A 35 -2.50 -22.97 -12.05
N ALA A 36 -3.40 -23.81 -12.57
CA ALA A 36 -4.25 -23.45 -13.71
C ALA A 36 -5.24 -22.31 -13.38
N GLN A 37 -5.79 -22.30 -12.16
CA GLN A 37 -6.62 -21.20 -11.66
C GLN A 37 -5.81 -19.90 -11.50
N MET A 38 -4.59 -19.97 -10.94
CA MET A 38 -3.68 -18.82 -10.87
C MET A 38 -3.42 -18.25 -12.26
N ARG A 39 -3.10 -19.11 -13.25
CA ARG A 39 -2.87 -18.68 -14.63
C ARG A 39 -4.07 -17.94 -15.21
N ALA A 40 -5.28 -18.51 -15.08
CA ALA A 40 -6.50 -17.90 -15.57
C ALA A 40 -6.78 -16.54 -14.90
N ALA A 41 -6.49 -16.42 -13.59
CA ALA A 41 -6.60 -15.15 -12.88
C ALA A 41 -5.60 -14.11 -13.41
N VAL A 42 -4.33 -14.46 -13.58
CA VAL A 42 -3.31 -13.56 -14.14
C VAL A 42 -3.68 -13.09 -15.55
N GLU A 43 -4.16 -14.01 -16.41
CA GLU A 43 -4.54 -13.70 -17.77
C GLU A 43 -5.74 -12.74 -17.91
N THR A 44 -6.53 -12.57 -16.84
CA THR A 44 -7.77 -11.79 -16.91
C THR A 44 -7.89 -10.66 -15.89
N LYS A 45 -7.08 -10.66 -14.83
CA LYS A 45 -7.22 -9.74 -13.70
C LYS A 45 -5.95 -8.92 -13.38
N TYR A 46 -4.77 -9.35 -13.85
CA TYR A 46 -3.50 -8.71 -13.50
C TYR A 46 -3.28 -7.45 -14.32
N ALA A 47 -3.43 -6.28 -13.69
CA ALA A 47 -3.33 -4.98 -14.37
C ALA A 47 -1.98 -4.75 -15.05
N ASN A 48 -0.88 -5.20 -14.43
CA ASN A 48 0.48 -4.99 -14.90
C ASN A 48 0.99 -6.09 -15.82
N ARG A 49 0.08 -6.87 -16.45
CA ARG A 49 0.47 -7.97 -17.34
C ARG A 49 1.30 -7.51 -18.53
N ASP A 50 0.87 -6.45 -19.22
CA ASP A 50 1.58 -5.94 -20.41
C ASP A 50 2.98 -5.42 -20.03
N TRP A 51 3.09 -4.76 -18.88
CA TRP A 51 4.38 -4.34 -18.32
C TRP A 51 5.31 -5.54 -18.08
N LEU A 52 4.81 -6.61 -17.45
CA LEU A 52 5.59 -7.81 -17.16
C LEU A 52 6.05 -8.50 -18.45
N GLU A 53 5.17 -8.68 -19.44
CA GLU A 53 5.47 -9.41 -20.66
C GLU A 53 6.28 -8.58 -21.66
N HIS A 54 5.97 -7.30 -21.86
CA HIS A 54 6.53 -6.48 -22.92
C HIS A 54 7.67 -5.57 -22.46
N GLU A 55 7.61 -5.02 -21.24
CA GLU A 55 8.68 -4.15 -20.75
C GLU A 55 9.76 -4.93 -20.01
N HIS A 56 9.39 -5.97 -19.26
CA HIS A 56 10.34 -6.85 -18.57
C HIS A 56 10.70 -8.13 -19.33
N GLY A 57 10.03 -8.42 -20.45
CA GLY A 57 10.34 -9.57 -21.31
C GLY A 57 10.08 -10.92 -20.65
N VAL A 58 9.21 -10.98 -19.65
CA VAL A 58 8.87 -12.19 -18.91
C VAL A 58 7.76 -12.94 -19.65
N SER A 59 8.05 -14.14 -20.16
CA SER A 59 7.02 -15.00 -20.74
C SER A 59 6.18 -15.66 -19.64
N LEU A 60 4.90 -15.31 -19.56
CA LEU A 60 3.97 -15.97 -18.63
C LEU A 60 3.85 -17.47 -18.92
N ASP A 61 3.81 -17.88 -20.18
CA ASP A 61 3.79 -19.30 -20.54
C ASP A 61 5.00 -20.04 -19.96
N ALA A 62 6.19 -19.50 -20.14
CA ALA A 62 7.40 -20.11 -19.62
C ALA A 62 7.46 -20.12 -18.08
N LEU A 63 6.88 -19.13 -17.41
CA LEU A 63 6.76 -19.10 -15.94
C LEU A 63 5.86 -20.22 -15.43
N PHE A 64 4.65 -20.33 -15.99
CA PHE A 64 3.67 -21.33 -15.56
C PHE A 64 4.07 -22.75 -15.95
N ASP A 65 4.68 -22.96 -17.13
CA ASP A 65 5.19 -24.27 -17.56
C ASP A 65 6.33 -24.75 -16.65
N ARG A 66 7.22 -23.86 -16.23
CA ARG A 66 8.28 -24.17 -15.25
C ARG A 66 7.69 -24.53 -13.89
N ALA A 67 6.71 -23.78 -13.39
CA ALA A 67 6.03 -24.08 -12.14
C ALA A 67 5.33 -25.44 -12.22
N ALA A 68 4.64 -25.76 -13.32
CA ALA A 68 4.02 -27.06 -13.55
C ALA A 68 5.04 -28.20 -13.53
N GLY A 69 6.21 -28.00 -14.17
CA GLY A 69 7.30 -28.97 -14.12
C GLY A 69 7.82 -29.21 -12.71
N GLN A 70 7.97 -28.14 -11.92
CA GLN A 70 8.40 -28.23 -10.51
C GLN A 70 7.35 -28.91 -9.62
N LEU A 71 6.05 -28.63 -9.81
CA LEU A 71 4.96 -29.30 -9.08
C LEU A 71 4.90 -30.80 -9.34
N ARG A 72 5.12 -31.23 -10.60
CA ARG A 72 5.18 -32.68 -10.92
C ARG A 72 6.35 -33.40 -10.23
N GLY A 73 7.42 -32.67 -9.91
CA GLY A 73 8.58 -33.19 -9.18
C GLY A 73 8.53 -32.97 -7.66
N ALA A 74 7.50 -32.32 -7.14
CA ALA A 74 7.33 -32.10 -5.71
C ALA A 74 6.99 -33.42 -5.02
N GLY A 75 7.36 -33.57 -3.75
CA GLY A 75 7.08 -34.74 -2.93
C GLY A 75 6.14 -34.49 -1.75
N SER A 76 5.73 -33.22 -1.55
CA SER A 76 4.91 -32.81 -0.42
C SER A 76 4.17 -31.51 -0.69
N ASP A 77 3.13 -31.22 0.15
CA ASP A 77 2.43 -29.93 0.13
C ASP A 77 3.37 -28.76 0.44
N ALA A 78 4.36 -28.95 1.30
CA ALA A 78 5.34 -27.91 1.61
C ALA A 78 6.22 -27.57 0.39
N ASP A 79 6.63 -28.59 -0.40
CA ASP A 79 7.35 -28.37 -1.65
C ASP A 79 6.47 -27.63 -2.67
N ALA A 80 5.21 -28.05 -2.81
CA ALA A 80 4.25 -27.44 -3.72
C ALA A 80 3.97 -25.98 -3.35
N ARG A 81 3.74 -25.66 -2.06
CA ARG A 81 3.62 -24.27 -1.56
C ARG A 81 4.85 -23.46 -1.95
N SER A 82 6.04 -23.99 -1.71
CA SER A 82 7.29 -23.31 -2.08
C SER A 82 7.41 -23.04 -3.57
N VAL A 83 6.85 -23.90 -4.44
CA VAL A 83 6.81 -23.65 -5.89
C VAL A 83 5.92 -22.46 -6.21
N LEU A 84 4.70 -22.40 -5.65
CA LEU A 84 3.75 -21.30 -5.90
C LEU A 84 4.26 -19.98 -5.33
N ASP A 85 4.86 -19.97 -4.14
CA ASP A 85 5.49 -18.78 -3.56
C ASP A 85 6.67 -18.25 -4.40
N ARG A 86 7.45 -19.15 -4.99
CA ARG A 86 8.52 -18.74 -5.92
C ARG A 86 7.96 -18.21 -7.22
N LEU A 87 6.85 -18.74 -7.70
CA LEU A 87 6.16 -18.23 -8.89
C LEU A 87 5.71 -16.80 -8.68
N THR A 88 5.00 -16.49 -7.55
CA THR A 88 4.52 -15.12 -7.27
C THR A 88 5.66 -14.13 -7.18
N ARG A 89 6.75 -14.46 -6.52
CA ARG A 89 7.95 -13.58 -6.47
C ARG A 89 8.59 -13.27 -7.83
N ARG A 90 8.28 -14.05 -8.89
CA ARG A 90 8.79 -13.80 -10.25
C ARG A 90 8.06 -12.70 -10.99
N PHE A 91 6.94 -12.24 -10.47
CA PHE A 91 6.23 -11.09 -11.01
C PHE A 91 6.98 -9.78 -10.73
N ALA A 92 7.83 -9.74 -9.71
CA ALA A 92 8.56 -8.55 -9.29
C ALA A 92 7.63 -7.32 -9.07
N ASP A 93 6.39 -7.58 -8.66
CA ASP A 93 5.35 -6.62 -8.32
C ASP A 93 4.96 -6.85 -6.87
N GLY A 94 5.12 -5.83 -6.04
CA GLY A 94 4.94 -5.92 -4.59
C GLY A 94 3.51 -6.23 -4.15
N HIS A 95 2.52 -6.11 -5.04
CA HIS A 95 1.12 -6.41 -4.76
C HIS A 95 0.63 -7.74 -5.38
N VAL A 96 1.51 -8.54 -6.00
CA VAL A 96 1.18 -9.92 -6.36
C VAL A 96 1.45 -10.80 -5.15
N GLU A 97 0.39 -11.16 -4.44
CA GLU A 97 0.48 -11.87 -3.17
C GLU A 97 -0.25 -13.22 -3.21
N LEU A 98 0.28 -14.21 -2.48
CA LEU A 98 -0.36 -15.49 -2.26
C LEU A 98 -0.48 -15.74 -0.77
N GLY A 99 -1.68 -15.52 -0.24
CA GLY A 99 -2.01 -15.74 1.16
C GLY A 99 -2.38 -17.21 1.41
N TRP A 100 -1.72 -17.85 2.36
CA TRP A 100 -2.05 -19.23 2.76
C TRP A 100 -3.08 -19.23 3.89
N PRO A 101 -4.00 -20.24 3.95
CA PRO A 101 -4.87 -20.41 5.10
C PRO A 101 -4.02 -20.47 6.36
N ALA A 102 -4.38 -19.68 7.37
CA ALA A 102 -3.74 -19.78 8.68
C ALA A 102 -3.90 -21.22 9.18
N GLU A 103 -2.82 -21.87 9.63
CA GLU A 103 -2.92 -23.10 10.39
C GLU A 103 -3.63 -22.76 11.71
N ILE A 104 -4.95 -22.93 11.73
CA ILE A 104 -5.76 -22.75 12.92
C ILE A 104 -5.44 -23.91 13.83
N GLY A 105 -4.42 -23.74 14.66
CA GLY A 105 -4.19 -24.65 15.79
C GLY A 105 -5.44 -24.63 16.69
N PRO A 106 -5.88 -25.77 17.25
CA PRO A 106 -7.11 -25.86 18.06
C PRO A 106 -7.10 -25.04 19.35
N ALA A 107 -6.10 -24.26 19.63
CA ALA A 107 -5.89 -23.59 20.91
C ALA A 107 -6.38 -22.11 20.98
N LEU A 108 -6.99 -21.53 19.97
CA LEU A 108 -7.36 -20.10 19.97
C LEU A 108 -8.84 -19.79 19.69
N LEU A 109 -9.75 -20.73 19.94
CA LEU A 109 -11.20 -20.48 19.92
C LEU A 109 -11.75 -19.88 21.23
N GLY A 110 -10.90 -19.37 22.11
CA GLY A 110 -11.33 -18.44 23.14
C GLY A 110 -11.49 -17.07 22.49
N ALA A 111 -12.72 -16.53 22.47
CA ALA A 111 -13.00 -15.18 22.05
C ALA A 111 -12.18 -14.19 22.89
N ILE A 112 -10.95 -13.90 22.46
CA ILE A 112 -10.21 -12.77 23.00
C ILE A 112 -10.90 -11.56 22.37
N SER A 113 -11.69 -10.84 23.18
CA SER A 113 -12.17 -9.49 22.80
C SER A 113 -10.92 -8.64 22.59
N LEU A 114 -10.53 -8.45 21.33
CA LEU A 114 -9.45 -7.54 20.98
C LEU A 114 -9.94 -6.13 21.29
N SER A 115 -9.09 -5.28 21.90
CA SER A 115 -9.41 -3.87 21.98
C SER A 115 -9.67 -3.30 20.57
N PRO A 116 -10.55 -2.29 20.41
CA PRO A 116 -10.84 -1.68 19.11
C PRO A 116 -9.57 -1.34 18.32
N CYS A 117 -8.57 -0.76 18.98
CA CYS A 117 -7.30 -0.41 18.33
C CYS A 117 -6.57 -1.62 17.72
N LYS A 118 -6.55 -2.74 18.44
CA LYS A 118 -5.90 -3.95 17.94
C LYS A 118 -6.71 -4.60 16.80
N ALA A 119 -8.04 -4.60 16.93
CA ALA A 119 -8.94 -5.10 15.89
C ALA A 119 -8.80 -4.29 14.57
N MET A 120 -8.52 -2.98 14.67
CA MET A 120 -8.31 -2.07 13.54
C MET A 120 -6.86 -2.08 13.01
N GLY A 121 -5.99 -2.96 13.50
CA GLY A 121 -4.61 -3.08 13.05
C GLY A 121 -3.64 -2.02 13.58
N PHE A 122 -4.02 -1.25 14.60
CA PHE A 122 -3.07 -0.39 15.30
C PHE A 122 -2.13 -1.25 16.13
N ASP A 123 -0.96 -1.48 15.62
CA ASP A 123 0.07 -2.26 16.29
C ASP A 123 1.36 -1.45 16.51
N ALA A 124 2.14 -1.91 17.48
CA ALA A 124 3.40 -1.26 17.84
C ALA A 124 4.54 -1.69 16.91
N ARG A 125 4.37 -1.68 15.59
CA ARG A 125 5.52 -1.86 14.71
C ARG A 125 6.52 -0.76 15.06
N LYS A 126 7.72 -1.16 15.47
CA LYS A 126 8.82 -0.22 15.62
C LYS A 126 9.15 0.25 14.21
N GLY A 127 8.65 1.43 13.84
CA GLY A 127 9.06 2.08 12.62
C GLY A 127 10.58 2.26 12.64
N SER A 128 11.25 2.00 11.54
CA SER A 128 12.66 2.35 11.35
C SER A 128 12.84 3.84 11.62
N PRO A 129 13.92 4.27 12.30
CA PRO A 129 14.23 5.69 12.47
C PRO A 129 14.53 6.37 11.13
N GLY A 130 14.61 5.62 10.03
CA GLY A 130 15.01 6.09 8.72
C GLY A 130 16.50 6.36 8.58
N ILE A 131 16.94 6.66 7.37
CA ILE A 131 18.34 6.91 7.04
C ILE A 131 18.80 8.27 7.57
N ALA A 132 17.99 9.31 7.40
CA ALA A 132 18.42 10.70 7.61
C ALA A 132 18.72 11.05 9.08
N SER A 133 18.16 10.30 10.03
CA SER A 133 18.48 10.48 11.46
C SER A 133 19.90 10.07 11.82
N HIS A 134 20.56 9.30 10.95
CA HIS A 134 21.95 8.82 11.12
C HIS A 134 22.97 9.68 10.37
N LEU A 135 22.55 10.74 9.67
CA LEU A 135 23.47 11.66 8.99
C LEU A 135 24.39 12.38 10.00
N ALA A 136 25.65 12.59 9.63
CA ALA A 136 26.61 13.25 10.48
C ALA A 136 26.14 14.65 10.89
N GLY A 137 26.16 14.92 12.21
CA GLY A 137 25.70 16.19 12.76
C GLY A 137 24.19 16.40 12.78
N TYR A 138 23.40 15.34 12.62
CA TYR A 138 21.96 15.40 12.85
C TYR A 138 21.65 15.76 14.31
N VAL A 139 20.81 16.76 14.48
CA VAL A 139 20.32 17.20 15.79
C VAL A 139 18.79 17.12 15.78
N ALA A 140 18.26 16.22 16.59
CA ALA A 140 16.83 16.04 16.72
C ALA A 140 16.16 17.29 17.29
N LEU A 141 15.00 17.66 16.76
CA LEU A 141 14.10 18.63 17.39
C LEU A 141 13.32 17.94 18.53
N PRO A 142 12.90 18.71 19.56
CA PRO A 142 12.02 18.15 20.59
C PRO A 142 10.83 17.44 19.97
N ASP A 143 10.59 16.22 20.43
CA ASP A 143 9.50 15.41 19.94
C ASP A 143 8.20 15.81 20.65
N GLY A 144 7.25 16.42 19.92
CA GLY A 144 5.98 16.89 20.50
C GLY A 144 5.10 15.72 20.93
N GLU A 145 4.68 14.89 19.96
CA GLU A 145 3.77 13.76 20.16
C GLU A 145 4.33 12.41 19.67
N GLY A 146 5.59 12.37 19.25
CA GLY A 146 6.22 11.14 18.80
C GLY A 146 5.74 10.59 17.43
N LEU A 147 4.92 11.37 16.69
CA LEU A 147 4.33 10.90 15.44
C LEU A 147 5.29 10.99 14.25
N PHE A 148 6.10 12.07 14.21
CA PHE A 148 7.06 12.32 13.13
C PHE A 148 8.40 12.77 13.71
N GLY A 149 9.42 11.94 13.61
CA GLY A 149 10.79 12.32 13.94
C GLY A 149 11.23 13.49 13.05
N ALA A 150 11.84 14.52 13.64
CA ALA A 150 12.36 15.65 12.90
C ALA A 150 13.64 16.18 13.49
N GLY A 151 14.50 16.80 12.67
CA GLY A 151 15.76 17.36 13.10
C GLY A 151 16.40 18.28 12.06
N ILE A 152 17.58 18.76 12.39
CA ILE A 152 18.38 19.63 11.53
C ILE A 152 19.75 18.95 11.28
N VAL A 153 20.17 18.96 10.02
CA VAL A 153 21.55 18.63 9.63
C VAL A 153 22.17 19.84 8.90
N ARG A 154 23.48 19.97 8.91
CA ARG A 154 24.20 21.00 8.15
C ARG A 154 24.85 20.40 6.91
N VAL A 155 24.57 20.96 5.75
CA VAL A 155 25.22 20.66 4.49
C VAL A 155 25.96 21.90 4.03
N GLY A 156 27.28 21.96 4.30
CA GLY A 156 28.06 23.17 4.19
C GLY A 156 27.50 24.28 5.12
N HIS A 157 27.16 25.43 4.55
CA HIS A 157 26.54 26.53 5.30
C HIS A 157 25.00 26.46 5.34
N THR A 158 24.37 25.45 4.73
CA THR A 158 22.91 25.31 4.67
C THR A 158 22.40 24.51 5.85
N ARG A 159 21.39 25.04 6.57
CA ARG A 159 20.57 24.27 7.50
C ARG A 159 19.52 23.51 6.68
N VAL A 160 19.55 22.19 6.77
CA VAL A 160 18.63 21.26 6.13
C VAL A 160 17.76 20.66 7.21
N GLY A 161 16.44 20.85 7.09
CA GLY A 161 15.46 20.19 7.93
C GLY A 161 15.28 18.75 7.47
N VAL A 162 15.06 17.87 8.39
CA VAL A 162 14.72 16.46 8.16
C VAL A 162 13.38 16.20 8.82
N VAL A 163 12.47 15.54 8.12
CA VAL A 163 11.27 14.93 8.69
C VAL A 163 11.17 13.49 8.24
N ARG A 164 10.91 12.57 9.17
CA ARG A 164 10.69 11.15 8.91
C ARG A 164 9.20 10.87 8.74
N ILE A 165 8.80 10.25 7.63
CA ILE A 165 7.46 9.65 7.45
C ILE A 165 7.67 8.15 7.29
N GLY A 166 7.42 7.38 8.35
CA GLY A 166 7.67 5.93 8.39
C GLY A 166 6.54 5.09 7.82
N ALA A 167 5.34 5.66 7.67
CA ALA A 167 4.19 5.03 7.02
C ALA A 167 3.18 6.11 6.63
N PHE A 168 2.36 5.84 5.61
CA PHE A 168 1.29 6.73 5.15
C PHE A 168 -0.09 6.30 5.67
N GLN A 169 -0.13 5.74 6.90
CA GLN A 169 -1.37 5.31 7.54
C GLN A 169 -1.29 5.46 9.05
N PRO A 170 -2.40 5.81 9.73
CA PRO A 170 -2.40 6.04 11.17
C PRO A 170 -2.20 4.76 11.99
N GLN A 171 -2.49 3.58 11.42
CA GLN A 171 -2.33 2.28 12.09
C GLN A 171 -0.89 1.99 12.50
N ALA A 172 0.09 2.55 11.80
CA ALA A 172 1.49 2.45 12.18
C ALA A 172 1.86 3.28 13.43
N MET A 173 0.91 4.04 13.97
CA MET A 173 1.07 4.96 15.11
C MET A 173 0.06 4.61 16.22
N PRO A 174 0.28 3.56 17.03
CA PRO A 174 -0.69 3.05 18.02
C PRO A 174 -1.19 4.10 19.02
N ALA A 175 -0.35 5.08 19.35
CA ALA A 175 -0.72 6.18 20.25
C ALA A 175 -1.90 6.99 19.70
N LEU A 176 -2.08 7.08 18.37
CA LEU A 176 -3.20 7.79 17.76
C LEU A 176 -4.55 7.14 18.10
N CYS A 177 -4.63 5.82 18.05
CA CYS A 177 -5.88 5.13 18.40
C CYS A 177 -6.23 5.34 19.87
N THR A 178 -5.26 5.18 20.79
CA THR A 178 -5.49 5.42 22.22
C THR A 178 -5.94 6.86 22.49
N ALA A 179 -5.33 7.83 21.82
CA ALA A 179 -5.72 9.24 21.93
C ALA A 179 -7.12 9.48 21.31
N ALA A 180 -7.47 8.82 20.21
CA ALA A 180 -8.80 8.90 19.60
C ALA A 180 -9.88 8.36 20.52
N LEU A 181 -9.67 7.17 21.14
CA LEU A 181 -10.61 6.61 22.12
C LEU A 181 -10.88 7.59 23.25
N ALA A 182 -9.84 8.21 23.80
CA ALA A 182 -9.98 9.21 24.86
C ALA A 182 -10.73 10.47 24.39
N ALA A 183 -10.36 11.02 23.24
CA ALA A 183 -10.96 12.23 22.69
C ALA A 183 -12.43 12.05 22.29
N LEU A 184 -12.78 10.85 21.79
CA LEU A 184 -14.13 10.50 21.35
C LEU A 184 -15.00 9.91 22.50
N THR A 185 -14.43 9.76 23.70
CA THR A 185 -15.09 9.17 24.87
C THR A 185 -15.58 7.74 24.59
N ILE A 186 -14.76 6.95 23.91
CA ILE A 186 -15.02 5.53 23.61
C ILE A 186 -14.26 4.68 24.63
N PRO A 187 -14.95 3.81 25.42
CA PRO A 187 -14.26 2.92 26.35
C PRO A 187 -13.30 1.95 25.61
N PRO A 188 -12.10 1.69 26.16
CA PRO A 188 -11.08 0.85 25.48
C PRO A 188 -11.53 -0.58 25.15
N ASP A 189 -12.49 -1.10 25.92
CA ASP A 189 -12.99 -2.47 25.77
C ASP A 189 -14.41 -2.51 25.18
N ALA A 190 -14.94 -1.37 24.71
CA ALA A 190 -16.26 -1.33 24.10
C ALA A 190 -16.25 -2.00 22.72
N PRO A 191 -17.33 -2.71 22.35
CA PRO A 191 -17.52 -3.10 20.96
C PRO A 191 -17.49 -1.89 20.04
N CYS A 192 -16.79 -2.01 18.92
CA CYS A 192 -16.62 -0.92 17.96
C CYS A 192 -17.09 -1.42 16.59
N ASP A 193 -18.28 -0.95 16.18
CA ASP A 193 -18.84 -1.20 14.84
C ASP A 193 -18.14 -0.32 13.79
N ASP A 194 -18.53 -0.47 12.54
CA ASP A 194 -17.93 0.25 11.42
C ASP A 194 -18.01 1.78 11.62
N THR A 195 -19.14 2.30 12.11
CA THR A 195 -19.30 3.74 12.41
C THR A 195 -18.32 4.20 13.50
N CYS A 196 -18.12 3.39 14.51
CA CYS A 196 -17.15 3.67 15.58
C CYS A 196 -15.72 3.64 15.02
N GLN A 197 -15.39 2.66 14.17
CA GLN A 197 -14.07 2.54 13.53
C GLN A 197 -13.79 3.73 12.63
N ASP A 198 -14.74 4.14 11.79
CA ASP A 198 -14.64 5.31 10.92
C ASP A 198 -14.37 6.59 11.70
N ARG A 199 -15.04 6.79 12.85
CA ARG A 199 -14.79 7.94 13.72
C ARG A 199 -13.37 7.95 14.28
N ILE A 200 -12.85 6.79 14.70
CA ILE A 200 -11.48 6.65 15.19
C ILE A 200 -10.48 6.93 14.07
N LEU A 201 -10.67 6.36 12.89
CA LEU A 201 -9.78 6.56 11.73
C LEU A 201 -9.79 8.01 11.27
N THR A 202 -10.96 8.65 11.18
CA THR A 202 -11.08 10.06 10.82
C THR A 202 -10.31 10.94 11.82
N TRP A 203 -10.53 10.74 13.12
CA TRP A 203 -9.80 11.50 14.15
C TRP A 203 -8.28 11.28 14.06
N ALA A 204 -7.85 10.02 13.86
CA ALA A 204 -6.43 9.67 13.77
C ALA A 204 -5.75 10.29 12.54
N ASN A 205 -6.40 10.22 11.38
CA ASN A 205 -5.94 10.86 10.14
C ASN A 205 -5.84 12.39 10.27
N ASP A 206 -6.86 13.01 10.87
CA ASP A 206 -6.87 14.44 11.15
C ASP A 206 -5.71 14.85 12.06
N ARG A 207 -5.46 14.08 13.13
CA ARG A 207 -4.37 14.38 14.06
C ARG A 207 -3.01 14.17 13.39
N MET A 208 -2.86 13.10 12.60
CA MET A 208 -1.66 12.82 11.81
C MET A 208 -1.35 13.97 10.84
N THR A 209 -2.36 14.47 10.14
CA THR A 209 -2.21 15.58 9.19
C THR A 209 -1.77 16.88 9.90
N ARG A 210 -2.39 17.21 11.03
CA ARG A 210 -1.99 18.39 11.82
C ARG A 210 -0.58 18.23 12.39
N ALA A 211 -0.23 17.04 12.87
CA ALA A 211 1.12 16.77 13.40
C ALA A 211 2.20 16.98 12.35
N LEU A 212 2.00 16.53 11.11
CA LEU A 212 2.95 16.80 10.04
C LEU A 212 3.11 18.30 9.78
N ALA A 213 2.00 19.06 9.72
CA ALA A 213 2.06 20.51 9.56
C ALA A 213 2.85 21.20 10.69
N GLU A 214 2.60 20.80 11.94
CA GLU A 214 3.32 21.31 13.12
C GLU A 214 4.83 21.04 13.04
N ARG A 215 5.22 19.82 12.58
CA ARG A 215 6.65 19.48 12.39
C ARG A 215 7.31 20.29 11.29
N LEU A 216 6.63 20.52 10.16
CA LEU A 216 7.14 21.36 9.08
C LEU A 216 7.30 22.82 9.53
N ASP A 217 6.37 23.34 10.30
CA ASP A 217 6.46 24.68 10.89
C ASP A 217 7.62 24.76 11.91
N ALA A 218 7.80 23.75 12.77
CA ALA A 218 8.92 23.69 13.72
C ALA A 218 10.28 23.70 12.99
N LEU A 219 10.43 22.95 11.91
CA LEU A 219 11.64 22.95 11.09
C LEU A 219 11.93 24.34 10.46
N ARG A 220 10.88 25.03 9.99
CA ARG A 220 11.01 26.41 9.50
C ARG A 220 11.50 27.38 10.58
N HIS A 221 10.89 27.29 11.78
CA HIS A 221 11.31 28.11 12.93
C HIS A 221 12.75 27.79 13.39
N ALA A 222 13.17 26.53 13.28
CA ALA A 222 14.57 26.13 13.54
C ALA A 222 15.53 26.61 12.43
N GLY A 223 15.06 27.34 11.43
CA GLY A 223 15.85 27.97 10.38
C GLY A 223 16.24 27.05 9.22
N ALA A 224 15.53 25.94 9.02
CA ALA A 224 15.70 25.09 7.85
C ALA A 224 15.46 25.90 6.55
N ARG A 225 16.30 25.68 5.55
CA ARG A 225 16.22 26.32 4.22
C ARG A 225 15.96 25.33 3.10
N VAL A 226 16.20 24.06 3.34
CA VAL A 226 15.93 22.90 2.47
C VAL A 226 15.30 21.85 3.36
N LEU A 227 14.37 21.06 2.82
CA LEU A 227 13.75 19.95 3.53
C LEU A 227 14.22 18.62 2.91
N ILE A 228 14.56 17.67 3.76
CA ILE A 228 14.61 16.25 3.43
C ILE A 228 13.39 15.60 4.05
N VAL A 229 12.56 14.96 3.24
CA VAL A 229 11.55 14.01 3.70
C VAL A 229 12.13 12.61 3.54
N ASP A 230 12.35 11.94 4.66
CA ASP A 230 12.89 10.59 4.69
C ASP A 230 11.74 9.58 4.73
N ILE A 231 11.56 8.85 3.63
CA ILE A 231 10.58 7.77 3.48
C ILE A 231 11.25 6.40 3.23
N SER A 232 12.55 6.27 3.56
CA SER A 232 13.24 4.98 3.51
C SER A 232 12.55 3.94 4.41
N ASP A 233 12.56 2.66 4.07
CA ASP A 233 11.87 1.60 4.82
C ASP A 233 10.39 1.93 5.12
N ASN A 234 9.69 2.51 4.13
CA ASN A 234 8.28 2.84 4.19
C ASN A 234 7.52 2.07 3.10
N GLY A 235 6.84 1.00 3.50
CA GLY A 235 6.07 0.15 2.59
C GLY A 235 4.74 0.75 2.09
N GLY A 236 4.45 2.03 2.40
CA GLY A 236 3.25 2.69 1.90
C GLY A 236 2.17 2.96 2.96
N GLY A 237 0.92 2.70 2.59
CA GLY A 237 -0.26 2.95 3.43
C GLY A 237 -1.48 3.34 2.61
N THR A 238 -2.00 4.55 2.83
CA THR A 238 -3.24 5.05 2.24
C THR A 238 -3.01 6.27 1.34
N GLU A 239 -4.08 6.75 0.73
CA GLU A 239 -4.12 7.99 -0.07
C GLU A 239 -3.73 9.25 0.71
N TRP A 240 -3.50 9.15 2.03
CA TRP A 240 -2.91 10.23 2.81
C TRP A 240 -1.54 10.67 2.25
N ALA A 241 -0.86 9.79 1.53
CA ALA A 241 0.38 10.11 0.81
C ALA A 241 0.22 11.31 -0.13
N GLU A 242 -0.91 11.41 -0.83
CA GLU A 242 -1.24 12.51 -1.73
C GLU A 242 -1.45 13.83 -0.98
N ALA A 243 -2.12 13.82 0.17
CA ALA A 243 -2.26 15.00 1.02
C ALA A 243 -0.90 15.44 1.58
N ALA A 244 -0.09 14.50 2.07
CA ALA A 244 1.26 14.76 2.58
C ALA A 244 2.18 15.35 1.49
N ALA A 245 2.12 14.83 0.25
CA ALA A 245 2.88 15.38 -0.89
C ALA A 245 2.53 16.85 -1.14
N ARG A 246 1.26 17.22 -1.08
CA ARG A 246 0.79 18.62 -1.24
C ARG A 246 1.24 19.53 -0.09
N MET A 247 1.34 19.00 1.12
CA MET A 247 1.82 19.75 2.29
C MET A 247 3.30 20.11 2.17
N VAL A 248 4.12 19.20 1.63
CA VAL A 248 5.57 19.39 1.49
C VAL A 248 5.97 20.00 0.15
N SER A 249 5.08 20.00 -0.83
CA SER A 249 5.35 20.53 -2.17
C SER A 249 5.36 22.04 -2.20
N PRO A 250 6.38 22.66 -2.82
CA PRO A 250 6.39 24.10 -3.07
C PRO A 250 5.51 24.53 -4.27
N VAL A 251 4.92 23.57 -4.96
CA VAL A 251 4.12 23.78 -6.18
C VAL A 251 2.81 23.00 -6.09
N LEU A 252 1.81 23.40 -6.89
CA LEU A 252 0.59 22.62 -7.02
C LEU A 252 0.91 21.27 -7.66
N ILE A 253 0.34 20.20 -7.12
CA ILE A 253 0.59 18.82 -7.55
C ILE A 253 -0.53 18.34 -8.45
N ARG A 254 -0.15 17.80 -9.61
CA ARG A 254 -1.00 16.98 -10.45
C ARG A 254 -0.73 15.50 -10.14
N SER A 255 -1.77 14.76 -9.79
CA SER A 255 -1.70 13.33 -9.52
C SER A 255 -1.52 12.52 -10.80
N GLU A 256 -1.08 11.29 -10.65
CA GLU A 256 -0.90 10.32 -11.73
C GLU A 256 -2.24 9.93 -12.34
N ALA A 257 -2.26 9.67 -13.65
CA ALA A 257 -3.44 9.17 -14.33
C ALA A 257 -3.74 7.73 -13.90
N LEU A 258 -5.03 7.41 -13.77
CA LEU A 258 -5.50 6.10 -13.33
C LEU A 258 -5.81 5.19 -14.51
N GLY A 259 -5.25 3.98 -14.49
CA GLY A 259 -5.71 2.84 -15.27
C GLY A 259 -6.40 1.82 -14.38
N PHE A 260 -7.36 1.07 -14.92
CA PHE A 260 -8.08 0.04 -14.20
C PHE A 260 -8.39 -1.16 -15.07
N VAL A 261 -8.42 -2.35 -14.48
CA VAL A 261 -8.82 -3.57 -15.19
C VAL A 261 -10.31 -3.52 -15.49
N ARG A 262 -10.70 -3.61 -16.77
CA ARG A 262 -12.10 -3.64 -17.16
C ARG A 262 -12.74 -4.95 -16.70
N GLY A 263 -13.92 -4.84 -16.06
CA GLY A 263 -14.64 -5.98 -15.49
C GLY A 263 -15.66 -5.56 -14.44
N ALA A 264 -16.38 -6.53 -13.90
CA ALA A 264 -17.52 -6.32 -13.00
C ALA A 264 -17.16 -5.53 -11.71
N HIS A 265 -15.94 -5.72 -11.19
CA HIS A 265 -15.47 -5.00 -10.00
C HIS A 265 -15.45 -3.48 -10.26
N TRP A 266 -14.74 -3.05 -11.29
CA TRP A 266 -14.64 -1.64 -11.67
C TRP A 266 -15.93 -1.08 -12.26
N GLU A 267 -16.76 -1.89 -12.93
CA GLU A 267 -18.12 -1.49 -13.33
C GLU A 267 -18.95 -1.12 -12.10
N THR A 268 -18.93 -1.96 -11.06
CA THR A 268 -19.64 -1.70 -9.80
C THR A 268 -19.12 -0.46 -9.10
N ARG A 269 -17.78 -0.32 -9.02
CA ARG A 269 -17.15 0.85 -8.41
C ARG A 269 -17.57 2.16 -9.11
N TRP A 270 -17.47 2.22 -10.43
CA TRP A 270 -17.86 3.40 -11.18
C TRP A 270 -19.36 3.71 -11.11
N ARG A 271 -20.21 2.67 -11.06
CA ARG A 271 -21.64 2.85 -10.81
C ARG A 271 -21.89 3.51 -9.47
N ASN A 272 -21.36 2.96 -8.39
CA ASN A 272 -21.52 3.50 -7.03
C ASN A 272 -20.99 4.94 -6.95
N HIS A 273 -19.89 5.21 -7.64
CA HIS A 273 -19.32 6.55 -7.71
C HIS A 273 -20.23 7.54 -8.43
N ALA A 274 -20.79 7.16 -9.58
CA ALA A 274 -21.76 7.99 -10.32
C ALA A 274 -23.06 8.24 -9.51
N GLU A 275 -23.51 7.24 -8.78
CA GLU A 275 -24.69 7.35 -7.88
C GLU A 275 -24.39 8.32 -6.73
N GLY A 276 -23.26 8.18 -6.04
CA GLY A 276 -22.86 9.08 -4.95
C GLY A 276 -22.72 10.54 -5.42
N LEU A 277 -22.18 10.77 -6.61
CA LEU A 277 -22.09 12.12 -7.19
C LEU A 277 -23.47 12.71 -7.52
N ARG A 278 -24.42 11.91 -8.01
CA ARG A 278 -25.81 12.36 -8.24
C ARG A 278 -26.52 12.69 -6.93
N GLU A 279 -26.33 11.86 -5.91
CA GLU A 279 -26.86 12.12 -4.57
C GLU A 279 -26.28 13.40 -3.99
N ALA A 280 -24.95 13.58 -4.06
CA ALA A 280 -24.31 14.82 -3.65
C ALA A 280 -24.84 16.04 -4.40
N ALA A 281 -25.10 15.93 -5.71
CA ALA A 281 -25.66 17.00 -6.52
C ALA A 281 -27.07 17.40 -6.08
N ALA A 282 -27.89 16.45 -5.59
CA ALA A 282 -29.25 16.75 -5.10
C ALA A 282 -29.24 17.66 -3.87
N HIS A 283 -28.18 17.59 -3.06
CA HIS A 283 -28.02 18.33 -1.81
C HIS A 283 -27.03 19.50 -1.91
N ALA A 284 -26.32 19.63 -3.02
CA ALA A 284 -25.29 20.66 -3.22
C ALA A 284 -25.89 22.04 -3.50
N ALA A 285 -25.11 23.08 -3.22
CA ALA A 285 -25.41 24.44 -3.64
C ALA A 285 -25.55 24.52 -5.20
N PRO A 286 -26.34 25.45 -5.71
CA PRO A 286 -26.60 25.56 -7.16
C PRO A 286 -25.34 25.64 -8.03
N GLU A 287 -24.33 26.33 -7.56
CA GLU A 287 -23.04 26.49 -8.24
C GLU A 287 -22.22 25.20 -8.36
N ASP A 288 -22.39 24.26 -7.42
CA ASP A 288 -21.68 22.98 -7.44
C ASP A 288 -22.47 21.88 -8.18
N ARG A 289 -23.79 22.02 -8.22
CA ARG A 289 -24.69 20.99 -8.77
C ARG A 289 -24.37 20.60 -10.21
N ALA A 290 -24.19 21.57 -11.08
CA ALA A 290 -23.89 21.32 -12.50
C ALA A 290 -22.59 20.51 -12.63
N ARG A 291 -21.55 20.92 -11.91
CA ARG A 291 -20.24 20.27 -11.94
C ARG A 291 -20.28 18.83 -11.39
N LEU A 292 -21.06 18.59 -10.30
CA LEU A 292 -21.26 17.26 -9.75
C LEU A 292 -21.96 16.33 -10.75
N LEU A 293 -22.94 16.86 -11.51
CA LEU A 293 -23.61 16.10 -12.57
C LEU A 293 -22.70 15.82 -13.77
N ASP A 294 -21.79 16.74 -14.12
CA ASP A 294 -20.78 16.51 -15.15
C ASP A 294 -19.81 15.39 -14.73
N TRP A 295 -19.34 15.39 -13.49
CA TRP A 295 -18.51 14.31 -12.96
C TRP A 295 -19.28 12.98 -12.84
N ALA A 296 -20.57 13.02 -12.50
CA ALA A 296 -21.40 11.81 -12.51
C ALA A 296 -21.53 11.22 -13.92
N ALA A 297 -21.62 12.07 -14.96
CA ALA A 297 -21.63 11.61 -16.35
C ALA A 297 -20.26 11.03 -16.77
N GLU A 298 -19.15 11.59 -16.30
CA GLU A 298 -17.80 11.04 -16.52
C GLU A 298 -17.65 9.66 -15.86
N ALA A 299 -18.10 9.52 -14.60
CA ALA A 299 -18.10 8.24 -13.90
C ALA A 299 -18.99 7.19 -14.60
N GLU A 300 -20.14 7.59 -15.17
CA GLU A 300 -21.03 6.71 -15.94
C GLU A 300 -20.37 6.28 -17.27
N ALA A 301 -19.62 7.15 -17.92
CA ALA A 301 -18.82 6.78 -19.10
C ALA A 301 -17.72 5.78 -18.73
N ALA A 302 -17.06 5.98 -17.58
CA ALA A 302 -16.06 5.04 -17.05
C ALA A 302 -16.69 3.68 -16.70
N ARG A 303 -17.91 3.67 -16.14
CA ARG A 303 -18.68 2.44 -15.90
C ARG A 303 -18.94 1.68 -17.20
N SER A 304 -19.39 2.40 -18.23
CA SER A 304 -19.64 1.81 -19.55
C SER A 304 -18.39 1.24 -20.19
N LEU A 305 -17.24 1.91 -20.01
CA LEU A 305 -15.94 1.41 -20.43
C LEU A 305 -15.54 0.14 -19.66
N ALA A 306 -15.75 0.12 -18.34
CA ALA A 306 -15.44 -1.03 -17.48
C ALA A 306 -16.31 -2.25 -17.86
N ALA A 307 -17.58 -2.05 -18.24
CA ALA A 307 -18.49 -3.09 -18.69
C ALA A 307 -18.20 -3.64 -20.09
N THR A 308 -17.32 -2.96 -20.87
CA THR A 308 -17.01 -3.41 -22.25
C THR A 308 -16.16 -4.68 -22.22
N PRO A 309 -16.63 -5.80 -22.80
CA PRO A 309 -15.89 -7.07 -22.77
C PRO A 309 -14.50 -6.98 -23.37
N CYS A 310 -13.58 -7.76 -22.81
CA CYS A 310 -12.26 -8.03 -23.40
C CYS A 310 -12.26 -9.32 -24.21
N ALA A 311 -11.25 -9.49 -25.06
CA ALA A 311 -11.00 -10.79 -25.68
C ALA A 311 -10.71 -11.85 -24.61
N ALA A 312 -11.02 -13.10 -24.91
CA ALA A 312 -10.75 -14.20 -23.99
C ALA A 312 -9.26 -14.24 -23.61
N ARG A 313 -8.96 -14.47 -22.32
CA ARG A 313 -7.59 -14.54 -21.78
C ARG A 313 -6.76 -13.27 -22.03
N THR A 314 -7.43 -12.10 -21.95
CA THR A 314 -6.79 -10.78 -22.14
C THR A 314 -7.19 -9.85 -21.01
N VAL A 315 -6.26 -9.06 -20.50
CA VAL A 315 -6.51 -7.92 -19.63
C VAL A 315 -6.71 -6.70 -20.51
N CYS A 316 -7.78 -5.94 -20.25
CA CYS A 316 -7.98 -4.64 -20.89
C CYS A 316 -7.96 -3.54 -19.84
N ILE A 317 -7.20 -2.50 -20.10
CA ILE A 317 -7.09 -1.36 -19.21
C ILE A 317 -7.99 -0.23 -19.71
N GLY A 318 -8.92 0.21 -18.84
CA GLY A 318 -9.63 1.48 -18.98
C GLY A 318 -8.77 2.60 -18.40
N ARG A 319 -8.86 3.81 -18.96
CA ARG A 319 -8.14 4.98 -18.43
C ARG A 319 -9.14 6.11 -18.23
N VAL A 320 -9.43 6.45 -16.97
CA VAL A 320 -10.31 7.57 -16.59
C VAL A 320 -9.84 8.14 -15.26
N GLY A 321 -9.76 9.46 -15.19
CA GLY A 321 -9.41 10.17 -13.95
C GLY A 321 -7.94 10.01 -13.55
N PHE A 322 -7.72 10.11 -12.24
CA PHE A 322 -6.41 10.16 -11.60
C PHE A 322 -6.40 9.27 -10.36
N ALA A 323 -5.26 9.01 -9.81
CA ALA A 323 -5.11 8.29 -8.53
C ALA A 323 -5.89 8.95 -7.39
N THR A 324 -6.17 10.24 -7.49
CA THR A 324 -6.98 11.02 -6.53
C THR A 324 -8.48 11.09 -6.86
N GLY A 325 -8.96 10.40 -7.89
CA GLY A 325 -10.35 10.43 -8.35
C GLY A 325 -10.53 11.11 -9.70
N LEU A 326 -11.62 11.87 -9.88
CA LEU A 326 -11.90 12.56 -11.15
C LEU A 326 -11.14 13.89 -11.29
N VAL A 327 -10.59 14.41 -10.20
CA VAL A 327 -9.76 15.63 -10.18
C VAL A 327 -8.34 15.28 -9.81
N GLY A 328 -7.39 15.52 -10.70
CA GLY A 328 -5.96 15.25 -10.48
C GLY A 328 -5.19 16.43 -9.89
N GLU A 329 -5.67 17.66 -10.09
CA GLU A 329 -4.99 18.88 -9.66
C GLU A 329 -5.99 19.91 -9.16
N ALA A 330 -5.91 20.27 -7.89
CA ALA A 330 -6.67 21.36 -7.31
C ALA A 330 -6.01 21.86 -6.01
N PRO A 331 -6.10 23.17 -5.71
CA PRO A 331 -5.76 23.67 -4.38
C PRO A 331 -6.74 23.13 -3.32
N ALA A 332 -6.26 22.83 -2.11
CA ALA A 332 -7.10 22.38 -0.99
C ALA A 332 -8.29 23.34 -0.73
N ALA A 333 -8.07 24.64 -0.87
CA ALA A 333 -9.09 25.67 -0.69
C ALA A 333 -10.29 25.52 -1.65
N SER A 334 -10.12 24.88 -2.82
CA SER A 334 -11.22 24.67 -3.78
C SER A 334 -12.31 23.75 -3.24
N PHE A 335 -11.99 22.93 -2.25
CA PHE A 335 -12.88 21.93 -1.66
C PHE A 335 -13.25 22.23 -0.20
N ALA A 336 -12.76 23.32 0.35
CA ALA A 336 -13.02 23.69 1.74
C ALA A 336 -14.53 23.80 2.02
N GLY A 337 -15.01 23.06 3.05
CA GLY A 337 -16.41 23.07 3.46
C GLY A 337 -17.37 22.33 2.51
N LYS A 338 -16.87 21.58 1.53
CA LYS A 338 -17.67 20.80 0.59
C LYS A 338 -17.71 19.34 1.02
N PRO A 339 -18.83 18.82 1.55
CA PRO A 339 -18.91 17.44 2.09
C PRO A 339 -18.79 16.34 1.03
N TRP A 340 -18.85 16.69 -0.25
CA TRP A 340 -18.72 15.79 -1.39
C TRP A 340 -17.30 15.80 -2.02
N ALA A 341 -16.39 16.58 -1.47
CA ALA A 341 -15.10 16.86 -2.10
C ALA A 341 -14.24 15.59 -2.29
N ASP A 342 -14.27 14.70 -1.34
CA ASP A 342 -13.56 13.41 -1.35
C ASP A 342 -14.05 12.47 -2.45
N LEU A 343 -15.31 12.58 -2.87
CA LEU A 343 -15.83 11.81 -4.01
C LEU A 343 -15.08 12.10 -5.31
N VAL A 344 -14.55 13.28 -5.49
CA VAL A 344 -13.85 13.66 -6.74
C VAL A 344 -12.35 13.88 -6.55
N PHE A 345 -11.91 14.09 -5.32
CA PHE A 345 -10.53 14.42 -4.99
C PHE A 345 -10.17 13.87 -3.60
N SER A 346 -9.70 12.63 -3.55
CA SER A 346 -9.44 11.90 -2.30
C SER A 346 -8.59 12.66 -1.27
N PRO A 347 -7.62 13.55 -1.62
CA PRO A 347 -6.93 14.33 -0.61
C PRO A 347 -7.83 15.25 0.21
N ALA A 348 -9.01 15.64 -0.32
CA ALA A 348 -9.95 16.53 0.37
C ALA A 348 -10.57 15.92 1.63
N GLN A 349 -10.48 14.59 1.82
CA GLN A 349 -10.89 13.93 3.06
C GLN A 349 -10.00 14.29 4.26
N TYR A 350 -8.81 14.87 4.02
CA TYR A 350 -7.86 15.23 5.06
C TYR A 350 -7.80 16.75 5.25
N PRO A 351 -7.66 17.27 6.49
CA PRO A 351 -7.60 18.71 6.74
C PRO A 351 -6.21 19.28 6.47
N TYR A 352 -5.65 19.02 5.28
CA TYR A 352 -4.33 19.51 4.90
C TYR A 352 -4.38 20.94 4.35
N ARG A 353 -3.21 21.57 4.32
CA ARG A 353 -2.97 22.85 3.66
C ARG A 353 -1.87 22.68 2.63
N ASP A 354 -2.06 23.23 1.44
CA ASP A 354 -1.03 23.21 0.40
C ASP A 354 0.21 23.98 0.87
N SER A 355 1.38 23.48 0.48
CA SER A 355 2.65 24.18 0.61
C SER A 355 2.93 24.70 2.04
N VAL A 356 2.71 23.88 3.06
CA VAL A 356 3.17 24.17 4.42
C VAL A 356 4.70 24.33 4.41
N TRP A 357 5.38 23.48 3.65
CA TRP A 357 6.77 23.71 3.25
C TRP A 357 6.84 24.33 1.87
N ARG A 358 7.55 25.47 1.73
CA ARG A 358 7.69 26.22 0.47
C ARG A 358 9.11 26.29 -0.06
N GLY A 359 10.06 25.65 0.64
CA GLY A 359 11.48 25.63 0.27
C GLY A 359 11.82 24.51 -0.72
N PRO A 360 13.11 24.42 -1.13
CA PRO A 360 13.63 23.28 -1.86
C PRO A 360 13.40 21.98 -1.11
N LEU A 361 13.09 20.88 -1.85
CA LEU A 361 12.68 19.61 -1.31
C LEU A 361 13.56 18.48 -1.86
N ILE A 362 13.93 17.55 -0.98
CA ILE A 362 14.62 16.30 -1.28
C ILE A 362 13.79 15.18 -0.64
N VAL A 363 13.59 14.07 -1.33
CA VAL A 363 12.97 12.86 -0.79
C VAL A 363 14.02 11.76 -0.76
N LEU A 364 14.25 11.15 0.40
CA LEU A 364 15.10 9.96 0.55
C LEU A 364 14.25 8.71 0.40
N VAL A 365 14.70 7.82 -0.46
CA VAL A 365 14.04 6.55 -0.79
C VAL A 365 15.06 5.40 -0.78
N ASP A 366 14.56 4.18 -0.59
CA ASP A 366 15.32 2.94 -0.69
C ASP A 366 14.51 1.86 -1.41
N ASP A 367 15.04 0.63 -1.48
CA ASP A 367 14.37 -0.51 -2.13
C ASP A 367 13.20 -1.11 -1.31
N TYR A 368 13.00 -0.67 -0.05
CA TYR A 368 11.82 -0.97 0.76
C TYR A 368 10.72 0.11 0.66
N THR A 369 11.01 1.24 0.02
CA THR A 369 10.00 2.25 -0.28
C THR A 369 9.01 1.66 -1.29
N GLY A 370 7.73 1.48 -0.90
CA GLY A 370 6.73 0.77 -1.72
C GLY A 370 5.33 1.41 -1.69
N SER A 371 4.49 1.05 -2.67
CA SER A 371 3.06 1.38 -2.71
C SER A 371 2.78 2.90 -2.59
N ALA A 372 2.01 3.34 -1.59
CA ALA A 372 1.71 4.77 -1.36
C ALA A 372 2.96 5.62 -1.10
N ALA A 373 4.07 5.04 -0.63
CA ALA A 373 5.34 5.75 -0.50
C ALA A 373 6.00 5.99 -1.86
N GLU A 374 5.83 5.08 -2.81
CA GLU A 374 6.25 5.30 -4.20
C GLU A 374 5.42 6.41 -4.84
N GLN A 375 4.09 6.36 -4.68
CA GLN A 375 3.19 7.41 -5.15
C GLN A 375 3.61 8.80 -4.62
N PHE A 376 3.94 8.91 -3.33
CA PHE A 376 4.45 10.15 -2.74
C PHE A 376 5.71 10.65 -3.46
N ALA A 377 6.69 9.76 -3.70
CA ALA A 377 7.92 10.12 -4.39
C ALA A 377 7.67 10.44 -5.87
N ALA A 378 6.84 9.63 -6.54
CA ALA A 378 6.48 9.74 -7.94
C ALA A 378 5.81 11.08 -8.27
N VAL A 379 4.74 11.43 -7.55
CA VAL A 379 4.03 12.70 -7.80
C VAL A 379 4.92 13.92 -7.53
N LEU A 380 5.82 13.85 -6.54
CA LEU A 380 6.77 14.94 -6.28
C LEU A 380 7.84 15.06 -7.37
N GLN A 381 8.32 13.94 -7.90
CA GLN A 381 9.29 13.92 -9.00
C GLN A 381 8.65 14.41 -10.31
N ASP A 382 7.49 13.88 -10.67
CA ASP A 382 6.78 14.19 -11.91
C ASP A 382 6.35 15.65 -11.99
N ASN A 383 6.04 16.26 -10.85
CA ASN A 383 5.73 17.69 -10.76
C ASN A 383 6.96 18.57 -10.57
N HIS A 384 8.18 18.02 -10.67
CA HIS A 384 9.43 18.74 -10.43
C HIS A 384 9.44 19.48 -9.08
N ALA A 385 8.77 18.92 -8.08
CA ALA A 385 8.65 19.50 -6.75
C ALA A 385 9.82 19.13 -5.84
N ALA A 386 10.44 17.97 -6.07
CA ALA A 386 11.52 17.43 -5.26
C ALA A 386 12.65 16.83 -6.11
N ILE A 387 13.81 16.64 -5.48
CA ILE A 387 14.88 15.75 -5.95
C ILE A 387 14.76 14.44 -5.19
N ILE A 388 14.67 13.34 -5.90
CA ILE A 388 14.67 12.00 -5.31
C ILE A 388 16.11 11.51 -5.17
N LEU A 389 16.49 11.10 -3.97
CA LEU A 389 17.84 10.66 -3.63
C LEU A 389 17.79 9.29 -2.94
N GLY A 390 18.58 8.32 -3.37
CA GLY A 390 18.66 7.01 -2.75
C GLY A 390 18.71 5.85 -3.74
N GLN A 391 18.04 4.74 -3.44
CA GLN A 391 17.89 3.61 -4.34
C GLN A 391 16.59 3.68 -5.14
N ARG A 392 16.50 2.92 -6.24
CA ARG A 392 15.21 2.65 -6.89
C ARG A 392 14.27 2.00 -5.89
N THR A 393 13.02 2.43 -5.88
CA THR A 393 12.00 1.93 -4.97
C THR A 393 11.53 0.51 -5.31
N GLY A 394 10.73 -0.09 -4.46
CA GLY A 394 10.40 -1.51 -4.48
C GLY A 394 9.63 -1.99 -5.72
N GLY A 395 8.86 -1.10 -6.36
CA GLY A 395 8.06 -1.47 -7.52
C GLY A 395 6.77 -2.19 -7.13
N ALA A 396 5.88 -1.53 -6.40
CA ALA A 396 4.58 -2.08 -6.02
C ALA A 396 3.40 -1.45 -6.80
N GLY A 397 3.55 -0.22 -7.30
CA GLY A 397 2.52 0.43 -8.10
C GLY A 397 1.18 0.63 -7.39
N CYS A 398 0.06 0.56 -8.13
CA CYS A 398 -1.27 0.93 -7.66
C CYS A 398 -1.88 -0.03 -6.62
N GLY A 399 -1.70 -1.33 -6.76
CA GLY A 399 -2.22 -2.34 -5.84
C GLY A 399 -3.67 -2.75 -6.09
N HIS A 400 -4.44 -2.86 -5.01
CA HIS A 400 -5.81 -3.40 -5.00
C HIS A 400 -6.81 -2.31 -4.62
N THR A 401 -7.79 -2.05 -5.48
CA THR A 401 -8.83 -1.06 -5.22
C THR A 401 -10.01 -1.71 -4.51
N ASP A 402 -10.41 -1.19 -3.34
CA ASP A 402 -11.51 -1.73 -2.53
C ASP A 402 -11.41 -3.27 -2.33
N GLY A 403 -10.19 -3.77 -2.04
CA GLY A 403 -9.91 -5.19 -1.88
C GLY A 403 -9.77 -5.99 -3.18
N GLY A 404 -9.86 -5.35 -4.34
CA GLY A 404 -9.63 -5.98 -5.64
C GLY A 404 -10.56 -7.15 -5.97
N THR A 405 -10.01 -8.12 -6.69
CA THR A 405 -10.73 -9.36 -7.09
C THR A 405 -9.93 -10.61 -6.72
N PRO A 406 -9.74 -10.90 -5.43
CA PRO A 406 -8.96 -12.05 -4.99
C PRO A 406 -9.48 -13.36 -5.59
N THR A 407 -8.58 -14.31 -5.82
CA THR A 407 -8.91 -15.63 -6.35
C THR A 407 -8.57 -16.71 -5.33
N ALA A 408 -9.60 -17.28 -4.70
CA ALA A 408 -9.42 -18.43 -3.83
C ALA A 408 -9.13 -19.69 -4.65
N LEU A 409 -8.01 -20.35 -4.37
CA LEU A 409 -7.60 -21.59 -5.02
C LEU A 409 -8.36 -22.78 -4.41
N ALA A 410 -8.98 -23.57 -5.28
CA ALA A 410 -9.99 -24.55 -4.85
C ALA A 410 -9.44 -25.71 -4.01
N ASN A 411 -8.16 -26.08 -4.19
CA ASN A 411 -7.58 -27.24 -3.52
C ASN A 411 -6.74 -26.85 -2.30
N SER A 412 -5.85 -25.87 -2.42
CA SER A 412 -4.99 -25.41 -1.32
C SER A 412 -5.69 -24.45 -0.37
N GLY A 413 -6.78 -23.81 -0.80
CA GLY A 413 -7.43 -22.73 -0.07
C GLY A 413 -6.60 -21.43 -0.02
N ALA A 414 -5.47 -21.38 -0.70
CA ALA A 414 -4.70 -20.15 -0.80
C ALA A 414 -5.46 -19.07 -1.59
N VAL A 415 -5.20 -17.81 -1.28
CA VAL A 415 -5.83 -16.66 -1.95
C VAL A 415 -4.77 -15.91 -2.72
N LEU A 416 -4.94 -15.86 -4.04
CA LEU A 416 -4.12 -15.05 -4.93
C LEU A 416 -4.72 -13.65 -5.05
N GLU A 417 -3.93 -12.64 -4.71
CA GLU A 417 -4.24 -11.23 -4.90
C GLU A 417 -3.40 -10.66 -6.05
N LEU A 418 -4.05 -9.91 -6.92
CA LEU A 418 -3.44 -9.32 -8.12
C LEU A 418 -3.84 -7.85 -8.21
N PRO A 419 -2.89 -6.93 -8.48
CA PRO A 419 -3.21 -5.55 -8.77
C PRO A 419 -4.27 -5.40 -9.86
N ASP A 420 -5.28 -4.56 -9.58
CA ASP A 420 -6.42 -4.30 -10.47
C ASP A 420 -6.40 -2.89 -11.06
N CYS A 421 -5.36 -2.11 -10.75
CA CYS A 421 -5.18 -0.74 -11.23
C CYS A 421 -3.72 -0.43 -11.59
N ILE A 422 -3.54 0.67 -12.32
CA ILE A 422 -2.24 1.20 -12.74
C ILE A 422 -2.22 2.70 -12.41
N ARG A 423 -1.13 3.19 -11.84
CA ARG A 423 -0.81 4.61 -11.82
C ARG A 423 0.20 4.90 -12.94
N PHE A 424 -0.19 5.80 -13.84
CA PHE A 424 0.67 6.22 -14.95
C PHE A 424 1.43 7.48 -14.57
N ARG A 425 2.76 7.41 -14.64
CA ARG A 425 3.67 8.54 -14.48
C ARG A 425 3.40 9.62 -15.53
N ALA A 426 3.93 10.81 -15.34
CA ALA A 426 3.76 11.92 -16.26
C ALA A 426 4.28 11.64 -17.69
N ASP A 427 5.25 10.76 -17.85
CA ASP A 427 5.77 10.30 -19.14
C ASP A 427 4.96 9.14 -19.75
N GLY A 428 3.94 8.66 -19.06
CA GLY A 428 3.07 7.55 -19.48
C GLY A 428 3.58 6.17 -19.09
N SER A 429 4.73 6.05 -18.43
CA SER A 429 5.24 4.78 -17.89
C SER A 429 4.39 4.28 -16.72
N ASN A 430 4.49 3.00 -16.41
CA ASN A 430 3.79 2.37 -15.29
C ASN A 430 4.61 2.53 -14.00
N GLU A 431 4.00 3.06 -12.94
CA GLU A 431 4.66 3.25 -11.64
C GLU A 431 5.17 1.95 -11.01
N VAL A 432 4.58 0.81 -11.35
CA VAL A 432 5.04 -0.51 -10.86
C VAL A 432 6.53 -0.77 -11.17
N ASP A 433 7.10 -0.02 -12.10
CA ASP A 433 8.53 -0.06 -12.39
C ASP A 433 9.39 0.50 -11.23
N GLY A 434 8.75 1.13 -10.24
CA GLY A 434 9.41 1.82 -9.15
C GLY A 434 9.93 3.20 -9.54
N VAL A 435 10.17 4.04 -8.55
CA VAL A 435 10.72 5.39 -8.76
C VAL A 435 12.24 5.32 -8.89
N ILE A 436 12.76 5.75 -10.04
CA ILE A 436 14.20 5.87 -10.27
C ILE A 436 14.67 7.21 -9.70
N PRO A 437 15.60 7.21 -8.72
CA PRO A 437 16.09 8.46 -8.12
C PRO A 437 16.81 9.37 -9.12
N ASP A 438 16.66 10.69 -8.96
CA ASP A 438 17.45 11.70 -9.68
C ASP A 438 18.95 11.64 -9.34
N LEU A 439 19.23 11.16 -8.13
CA LEU A 439 20.58 10.92 -7.61
C LEU A 439 20.64 9.49 -7.03
N PRO A 440 20.96 8.50 -7.86
CA PRO A 440 21.03 7.12 -7.40
C PRO A 440 22.27 6.88 -6.52
N VAL A 441 22.06 6.19 -5.39
CA VAL A 441 23.09 5.78 -4.46
C VAL A 441 23.09 4.26 -4.36
N ALA A 442 24.22 3.62 -4.61
CA ALA A 442 24.34 2.17 -4.50
C ALA A 442 24.42 1.77 -3.02
N MET A 443 23.37 1.17 -2.51
CA MET A 443 23.27 0.56 -1.19
C MET A 443 23.01 -0.94 -1.34
N ARG A 444 23.28 -1.73 -0.31
CA ARG A 444 23.05 -3.18 -0.31
C ARG A 444 21.91 -3.49 0.66
N ALA A 445 21.10 -4.49 0.38
CA ALA A 445 20.05 -4.95 1.27
C ALA A 445 20.55 -5.35 2.70
N THR A 446 21.86 -5.53 2.88
CA THR A 446 22.48 -5.82 4.17
C THR A 446 23.04 -4.59 4.87
N ASP A 447 23.00 -3.42 4.22
CA ASP A 447 23.43 -2.18 4.83
C ASP A 447 22.37 -1.75 5.86
N GLY A 448 22.79 -1.27 7.01
CA GLY A 448 21.86 -0.69 7.97
C GLY A 448 21.81 0.84 7.84
N PRO A 449 20.81 1.51 8.47
CA PRO A 449 20.55 2.95 8.27
C PRO A 449 21.77 3.86 8.49
N ALA A 450 22.64 3.53 9.43
CA ALA A 450 23.87 4.30 9.66
C ALA A 450 24.88 4.17 8.51
N ARG A 451 24.96 2.99 7.87
CA ARG A 451 25.82 2.78 6.70
C ARG A 451 25.25 3.48 5.48
N GLU A 452 23.97 3.40 5.29
CA GLU A 452 23.23 4.06 4.21
C GLU A 452 23.38 5.59 4.30
N ALA A 453 23.21 6.14 5.51
CA ALA A 453 23.46 7.56 5.76
C ALA A 453 24.87 7.99 5.33
N HIS A 454 25.88 7.19 5.68
CA HIS A 454 27.26 7.46 5.27
C HIS A 454 27.46 7.41 3.74
N LEU A 455 26.72 6.53 3.03
CA LEU A 455 26.76 6.46 1.57
C LEU A 455 26.05 7.66 0.92
N ILE A 456 25.02 8.21 1.56
CA ILE A 456 24.23 9.36 1.09
C ILE A 456 24.96 10.68 1.33
N GLU A 457 25.69 10.85 2.43
CA GLU A 457 26.34 12.10 2.82
C GLU A 457 27.11 12.81 1.69
N PRO A 458 27.92 12.13 0.87
CA PRO A 458 28.66 12.78 -0.22
C PRO A 458 27.77 13.41 -1.30
N TRP A 459 26.52 12.94 -1.42
CA TRP A 459 25.54 13.41 -2.43
C TRP A 459 24.72 14.60 -1.95
N LEU A 460 24.65 14.86 -0.64
CA LEU A 460 23.82 15.93 -0.08
C LEU A 460 24.13 17.32 -0.64
N PRO A 461 25.41 17.74 -0.85
CA PRO A 461 25.68 19.05 -1.46
C PRO A 461 25.08 19.17 -2.87
N GLN A 462 25.16 18.10 -3.67
CA GLN A 462 24.61 18.07 -5.01
C GLN A 462 23.07 18.08 -4.98
N ALA A 463 22.45 17.29 -4.09
CA ALA A 463 21.00 17.24 -3.90
C ALA A 463 20.44 18.62 -3.52
N VAL A 464 21.05 19.29 -2.54
CA VAL A 464 20.70 20.65 -2.11
C VAL A 464 20.82 21.63 -3.26
N SER A 465 21.89 21.54 -4.05
CA SER A 465 22.09 22.40 -5.23
C SER A 465 21.04 22.18 -6.31
N ARG A 466 20.72 20.91 -6.62
CA ARG A 466 19.68 20.57 -7.62
C ARG A 466 18.29 20.99 -7.13
N ALA A 467 17.92 20.72 -5.89
CA ALA A 467 16.63 21.12 -5.33
C ALA A 467 16.41 22.65 -5.35
N ARG A 468 17.47 23.43 -5.12
CA ARG A 468 17.40 24.89 -5.27
C ARG A 468 17.17 25.34 -6.70
N ARG A 469 17.74 24.65 -7.69
CA ARG A 469 17.55 24.98 -9.12
C ARG A 469 16.14 24.68 -9.61
N LEU A 470 15.49 23.60 -9.15
CA LEU A 470 14.09 23.32 -9.49
C LEU A 470 13.16 24.51 -9.19
N ARG A 471 13.47 25.24 -8.10
CA ARG A 471 12.70 26.43 -7.68
C ARG A 471 12.97 27.70 -8.50
N SER A 472 14.08 27.76 -9.20
CA SER A 472 14.50 28.97 -9.94
C SER A 472 14.06 29.00 -11.40
N VAL A 473 13.43 27.93 -11.90
CA VAL A 473 12.89 27.89 -13.26
C VAL A 473 11.49 28.51 -13.25
N PRO A 474 11.25 29.64 -13.96
CA PRO A 474 9.90 30.18 -14.17
C PRO A 474 9.07 29.14 -14.96
N ARG A 475 7.87 28.88 -14.52
CA ARG A 475 6.90 28.05 -15.26
C ARG A 475 6.14 28.88 -16.28
#